data_1f4ebef684ecd73f66e116c6a9b991a3
#
_entry.id   1f4ebef684ecd73f66e116c6a9b991a3
#
_cell.length_a   1.000
_cell.length_b   1.000
_cell.length_c   1.000
_cell.angle_alpha   90.00
_cell.angle_beta   90.00
_cell.angle_gamma   90.00
#
_symmetry.space_group_name_H-M   'P 1'
#
loop_
_entity.id
_entity.type
_entity.pdbx_description
1 polymer ?
#
loop_
_entity_poly.entity_id
_entity_poly.type
_entity_poly.pdbx_seq_one_letter_code
_entity_poly.pdbx_strand_id
1 'polypeptide(L)'
;VLRWGIPLYRLPLSVLNQEIAQISELGVQIHCDKSISQDFWRGGKSEYDAIFLGCGHSRSLPLNISGEDLTGVKNGLHFLAEIRRGEVSALEGTAAVIGGGNTAVDTARSAARLGAKAILIYRRRRQDMPAFAEEVEMALEEGVELWELQAPVKIAAQDGEFVVTLQHMQVIEKDSQRKARIKPDSNKKKEIRVRHLFKAIGAEAGETWYEPPKKTKGVLRLSNCVLLQKSREPTLVYGGDLVADLKSVAHAVASGKQAAIALDILFHEGLDAVRPRLQTCLVGEGPSISLETYMGGPRSQRNQKIVSYHDLNTDYFQFAPMITQPRLLREERFQSFAEINLKIGASLAIREAERCFNCGLCNQCDNCQLFCPEIAVIRDNNPRGRHINYDYCKGCGLCVVECPRNAMILEEELLCDRS
;
A
#
# COMPACT_ATOMS: atom_id res chain seq x y z
N VAL A 1 7.22 3.80 -11.26
CA VAL A 1 7.63 3.93 -9.85
C VAL A 1 8.55 2.77 -9.46
N LEU A 2 8.15 1.50 -9.65
CA LEU A 2 8.94 0.32 -9.22
C LEU A 2 10.39 0.34 -9.76
N ARG A 3 10.56 0.61 -11.05
CA ARG A 3 11.89 0.60 -11.68
C ARG A 3 12.71 1.86 -11.40
N TRP A 4 12.07 3.02 -11.32
CA TRP A 4 12.76 4.31 -11.32
C TRP A 4 12.60 5.13 -10.04
N GLY A 5 11.55 4.87 -9.25
CA GLY A 5 11.22 5.68 -8.07
C GLY A 5 11.54 5.03 -6.73
N ILE A 6 11.57 3.69 -6.66
CA ILE A 6 11.94 2.97 -5.43
C ILE A 6 13.44 2.70 -5.45
N PRO A 7 14.21 3.11 -4.43
CA PRO A 7 15.66 2.87 -4.36
C PRO A 7 16.01 1.39 -4.37
N LEU A 8 17.23 1.07 -4.90
CA LEU A 8 17.73 -0.30 -4.96
C LEU A 8 17.86 -0.97 -3.59
N TYR A 9 18.18 -0.21 -2.58
CA TYR A 9 18.32 -0.72 -1.21
C TYR A 9 16.98 -1.16 -0.58
N ARG A 10 15.83 -0.82 -1.20
CA ARG A 10 14.48 -1.29 -0.82
C ARG A 10 13.92 -2.33 -1.79
N LEU A 11 14.21 -2.18 -3.08
CA LEU A 11 13.72 -3.08 -4.13
C LEU A 11 14.85 -3.39 -5.13
N PRO A 12 15.52 -4.53 -4.97
CA PRO A 12 16.53 -4.99 -5.91
C PRO A 12 16.00 -5.18 -7.32
N LEU A 13 16.78 -4.79 -8.33
CA LEU A 13 16.37 -4.88 -9.73
C LEU A 13 16.14 -6.32 -10.19
N SER A 14 16.91 -7.26 -9.64
CA SER A 14 16.77 -8.70 -9.92
C SER A 14 15.38 -9.23 -9.57
N VAL A 15 14.86 -8.85 -8.40
CA VAL A 15 13.50 -9.22 -7.94
C VAL A 15 12.47 -8.66 -8.90
N LEU A 16 12.55 -7.35 -9.20
CA LEU A 16 11.61 -6.71 -10.13
C LEU A 16 11.63 -7.33 -11.52
N ASN A 17 12.83 -7.62 -12.05
CA ASN A 17 12.97 -8.23 -13.37
C ASN A 17 12.39 -9.65 -13.42
N GLN A 18 12.54 -10.43 -12.36
CA GLN A 18 11.97 -11.77 -12.24
C GLN A 18 10.43 -11.71 -12.28
N GLU A 19 9.82 -10.80 -11.51
CA GLU A 19 8.36 -10.60 -11.51
C GLU A 19 7.83 -10.17 -12.90
N ILE A 20 8.55 -9.27 -13.58
CA ILE A 20 8.18 -8.84 -14.94
C ILE A 20 8.33 -9.99 -15.93
N ALA A 21 9.38 -10.82 -15.80
CA ALA A 21 9.57 -11.98 -16.68
C ALA A 21 8.42 -12.98 -16.55
N GLN A 22 7.97 -13.29 -15.34
CA GLN A 22 6.81 -14.15 -15.12
C GLN A 22 5.54 -13.61 -15.78
N ILE A 23 5.30 -12.30 -15.72
CA ILE A 23 4.16 -11.67 -16.40
C ILE A 23 4.28 -11.83 -17.93
N SER A 24 5.48 -11.63 -18.48
CA SER A 24 5.73 -11.78 -19.92
C SER A 24 5.56 -13.22 -20.39
N GLU A 25 5.95 -14.21 -19.58
CA GLU A 25 5.80 -15.64 -19.84
C GLU A 25 4.32 -16.05 -19.95
N LEU A 26 3.40 -15.29 -19.35
CA LEU A 26 1.94 -15.48 -19.53
C LEU A 26 1.41 -14.97 -20.90
N GLY A 27 2.28 -14.48 -21.78
CA GLY A 27 1.92 -13.95 -23.09
C GLY A 27 1.61 -12.45 -23.12
N VAL A 28 1.85 -11.73 -22.03
CA VAL A 28 1.67 -10.27 -21.99
C VAL A 28 2.77 -9.59 -22.80
N GLN A 29 2.36 -8.80 -23.81
CA GLN A 29 3.27 -8.01 -24.63
C GLN A 29 3.54 -6.66 -23.97
N ILE A 30 4.81 -6.38 -23.69
CA ILE A 30 5.25 -5.12 -23.06
C ILE A 30 5.93 -4.26 -24.13
N HIS A 31 5.34 -3.10 -24.42
CA HIS A 31 5.90 -2.11 -25.36
C HIS A 31 6.44 -0.92 -24.57
N CYS A 32 7.77 -0.82 -24.48
CA CYS A 32 8.45 0.35 -23.91
C CYS A 32 8.57 1.48 -24.92
N ASP A 33 8.82 2.70 -24.41
CA ASP A 33 9.09 3.92 -25.21
C ASP A 33 7.97 4.28 -26.19
N LYS A 34 6.75 3.81 -25.93
CA LYS A 34 5.55 4.07 -26.72
C LYS A 34 4.60 4.97 -25.94
N SER A 35 4.59 6.24 -26.25
CA SER A 35 3.63 7.20 -25.72
C SER A 35 2.26 6.99 -26.36
N ILE A 36 1.22 6.92 -25.54
CA ILE A 36 -0.18 6.78 -25.96
C ILE A 36 -0.89 8.10 -25.69
N SER A 37 -1.58 8.64 -26.71
CA SER A 37 -2.47 9.79 -26.59
C SER A 37 -3.92 9.36 -26.40
N GLN A 38 -4.77 10.31 -26.02
CA GLN A 38 -6.21 10.08 -25.88
C GLN A 38 -6.87 9.60 -27.19
N ASP A 39 -6.28 9.91 -28.34
CA ASP A 39 -6.83 9.53 -29.64
C ASP A 39 -6.68 8.03 -29.96
N PHE A 40 -5.89 7.31 -29.16
CA PHE A 40 -5.67 5.86 -29.32
C PHE A 40 -6.96 5.04 -29.33
N TRP A 41 -7.99 5.45 -28.61
CA TRP A 41 -9.27 4.76 -28.55
C TRP A 41 -10.47 5.59 -28.99
N ARG A 42 -10.30 6.87 -29.33
CA ARG A 42 -11.39 7.73 -29.81
C ARG A 42 -11.79 7.37 -31.23
N GLY A 43 -13.08 7.49 -31.50
CA GLY A 43 -13.61 7.33 -32.85
C GLY A 43 -13.89 5.88 -33.27
N GLY A 44 -13.98 4.93 -32.34
CA GLY A 44 -14.39 3.52 -32.60
C GLY A 44 -13.39 2.72 -33.45
N LYS A 45 -12.13 3.16 -33.50
CA LYS A 45 -11.04 2.49 -34.23
C LYS A 45 -10.15 1.61 -33.35
N SER A 46 -10.52 1.42 -32.08
CA SER A 46 -9.72 0.59 -31.15
C SER A 46 -9.87 -0.90 -31.53
N GLU A 47 -8.75 -1.58 -31.58
CA GLU A 47 -8.68 -3.05 -31.71
C GLU A 47 -8.91 -3.78 -30.37
N TYR A 48 -9.14 -3.03 -29.29
CA TYR A 48 -9.30 -3.55 -27.93
C TYR A 48 -10.73 -3.38 -27.44
N ASP A 49 -11.26 -4.38 -26.75
CA ASP A 49 -12.57 -4.34 -26.08
C ASP A 49 -12.54 -3.54 -24.79
N ALA A 50 -11.39 -3.52 -24.12
CA ALA A 50 -11.16 -2.72 -22.92
C ALA A 50 -9.75 -2.16 -22.85
N ILE A 51 -9.58 -1.03 -22.13
CA ILE A 51 -8.30 -0.38 -21.87
C ILE A 51 -8.19 -0.07 -20.38
N PHE A 52 -7.16 -0.60 -19.73
CA PHE A 52 -6.85 -0.29 -18.33
C PHE A 52 -5.84 0.86 -18.24
N LEU A 53 -6.23 1.94 -17.57
CA LEU A 53 -5.40 3.11 -17.32
C LEU A 53 -4.80 3.00 -15.92
N GLY A 54 -3.55 2.57 -15.83
CA GLY A 54 -2.75 2.46 -14.61
C GLY A 54 -1.56 3.41 -14.59
N CYS A 55 -1.69 4.59 -15.21
CA CYS A 55 -0.60 5.55 -15.42
C CYS A 55 -0.03 6.14 -14.12
N GLY A 56 -0.80 6.07 -13.03
CA GLY A 56 -0.41 6.61 -11.74
C GLY A 56 -0.27 8.13 -11.74
N HIS A 57 0.53 8.65 -10.81
CA HIS A 57 0.77 10.08 -10.63
C HIS A 57 2.21 10.42 -11.00
N SER A 58 2.40 11.29 -11.99
CA SER A 58 3.72 11.67 -12.52
C SER A 58 4.03 13.16 -12.35
N ARG A 59 3.02 14.03 -12.22
CA ARG A 59 3.21 15.47 -12.05
C ARG A 59 3.34 15.83 -10.58
N SER A 60 4.47 16.42 -10.18
CA SER A 60 4.69 16.88 -8.81
C SER A 60 3.71 17.98 -8.43
N LEU A 61 3.17 17.89 -7.22
CA LEU A 61 2.37 18.98 -6.66
C LEU A 61 3.25 20.22 -6.42
N PRO A 62 2.72 21.43 -6.72
CA PRO A 62 3.44 22.68 -6.47
C PRO A 62 3.44 22.98 -4.96
N LEU A 63 4.52 23.64 -4.50
CA LEU A 63 4.61 24.20 -3.13
C LEU A 63 3.75 25.46 -3.00
N ASN A 64 3.46 26.14 -4.12
CA ASN A 64 2.78 27.44 -4.19
C ASN A 64 3.50 28.54 -3.40
N ILE A 65 4.82 28.59 -3.52
CA ILE A 65 5.67 29.60 -2.90
C ILE A 65 6.60 30.25 -3.91
N SER A 66 7.01 31.47 -3.63
CA SER A 66 7.98 32.19 -4.47
C SER A 66 9.30 31.44 -4.55
N GLY A 67 9.81 31.25 -5.78
CA GLY A 67 11.08 30.62 -6.08
C GLY A 67 11.04 29.09 -6.20
N GLU A 68 9.86 28.46 -6.17
CA GLU A 68 9.78 27.00 -6.37
C GLU A 68 10.14 26.51 -7.77
N ASP A 69 10.10 27.41 -8.76
CA ASP A 69 10.43 27.14 -10.16
C ASP A 69 11.87 27.53 -10.53
N LEU A 70 12.69 27.92 -9.56
CA LEU A 70 14.10 28.22 -9.79
C LEU A 70 14.81 26.99 -10.34
N THR A 71 15.69 27.24 -11.33
CA THR A 71 16.52 26.18 -11.91
C THR A 71 17.31 25.47 -10.82
N GLY A 72 17.21 24.14 -10.74
CA GLY A 72 17.87 23.31 -9.73
C GLY A 72 17.00 22.93 -8.52
N VAL A 73 15.78 23.51 -8.38
CA VAL A 73 14.78 22.94 -7.46
C VAL A 73 14.18 21.70 -8.13
N LYS A 74 14.54 20.53 -7.64
CA LYS A 74 14.21 19.25 -8.27
C LYS A 74 13.02 18.56 -7.59
N ASN A 75 12.32 17.75 -8.39
CA ASN A 75 11.34 16.79 -7.86
C ASN A 75 12.07 15.58 -7.27
N GLY A 76 11.69 15.12 -6.06
CA GLY A 76 12.32 13.98 -5.41
C GLY A 76 12.19 12.68 -6.21
N LEU A 77 11.04 12.41 -6.83
CA LEU A 77 10.85 11.21 -7.65
C LEU A 77 11.73 11.24 -8.92
N HIS A 78 11.91 12.41 -9.50
CA HIS A 78 12.79 12.60 -10.66
C HIS A 78 14.25 12.38 -10.27
N PHE A 79 14.69 12.93 -9.14
CA PHE A 79 16.01 12.70 -8.59
C PHE A 79 16.29 11.21 -8.32
N LEU A 80 15.34 10.48 -7.76
CA LEU A 80 15.48 9.03 -7.56
C LEU A 80 15.64 8.30 -8.91
N ALA A 81 14.94 8.75 -9.95
CA ALA A 81 15.10 8.19 -11.30
C ALA A 81 16.46 8.53 -11.93
N GLU A 82 17.00 9.74 -11.72
CA GLU A 82 18.35 10.13 -12.14
C GLU A 82 19.42 9.22 -11.51
N ILE A 83 19.32 8.94 -10.20
CA ILE A 83 20.21 7.99 -9.52
C ILE A 83 20.12 6.60 -10.15
N ARG A 84 18.90 6.12 -10.40
CA ARG A 84 18.66 4.79 -10.98
C ARG A 84 19.20 4.64 -12.39
N ARG A 85 19.32 5.74 -13.15
CA ARG A 85 19.95 5.78 -14.49
C ARG A 85 21.46 5.97 -14.42
N GLY A 86 22.03 6.21 -13.23
CA GLY A 86 23.44 6.51 -13.08
C GLY A 86 23.84 7.94 -13.46
N GLU A 87 22.88 8.84 -13.64
CA GLU A 87 23.09 10.24 -14.00
C GLU A 87 23.62 11.06 -12.82
N VAL A 88 23.36 10.61 -11.58
CA VAL A 88 23.86 11.20 -10.34
C VAL A 88 24.51 10.14 -9.50
N SER A 89 25.82 10.30 -9.23
CA SER A 89 26.64 9.34 -8.46
C SER A 89 27.23 9.93 -7.18
N ALA A 90 27.21 11.25 -7.00
CA ALA A 90 27.66 11.93 -5.80
C ALA A 90 26.91 13.25 -5.60
N LEU A 91 26.75 13.65 -4.34
CA LEU A 91 26.23 14.96 -3.94
C LEU A 91 27.11 15.55 -2.85
N GLU A 92 27.57 16.76 -3.05
CA GLU A 92 28.34 17.50 -2.05
C GLU A 92 27.47 18.55 -1.35
N GLY A 93 27.82 18.88 -0.12
CA GLY A 93 27.16 19.91 0.67
C GLY A 93 25.84 19.46 1.28
N THR A 94 24.95 20.41 1.54
CA THR A 94 23.67 20.15 2.21
C THR A 94 22.55 19.96 1.19
N ALA A 95 21.75 18.93 1.40
CA ALA A 95 20.55 18.62 0.62
C ALA A 95 19.32 18.75 1.51
N ALA A 96 18.38 19.63 1.16
CA ALA A 96 17.10 19.74 1.84
C ALA A 96 16.00 19.04 1.02
N VAL A 97 15.20 18.23 1.68
CA VAL A 97 14.04 17.54 1.09
C VAL A 97 12.76 18.01 1.77
N ILE A 98 11.86 18.59 1.02
CA ILE A 98 10.57 19.08 1.52
C ILE A 98 9.53 18.00 1.32
N GLY A 99 8.99 17.45 2.42
CA GLY A 99 7.95 16.42 2.38
C GLY A 99 7.98 15.50 3.59
N GLY A 100 7.04 14.55 3.65
CA GLY A 100 6.93 13.59 4.74
C GLY A 100 6.40 12.22 4.31
N GLY A 101 6.27 11.98 3.01
CA GLY A 101 5.88 10.69 2.43
C GLY A 101 7.09 9.79 2.14
N ASN A 102 6.83 8.55 1.71
CA ASN A 102 7.88 7.59 1.38
C ASN A 102 8.89 8.16 0.35
N THR A 103 8.41 8.87 -0.67
CA THR A 103 9.31 9.52 -1.66
C THR A 103 10.26 10.52 -1.02
N ALA A 104 9.80 11.30 -0.02
CA ALA A 104 10.65 12.26 0.67
C ALA A 104 11.73 11.56 1.51
N VAL A 105 11.35 10.51 2.22
CA VAL A 105 12.29 9.69 3.00
C VAL A 105 13.30 9.03 2.09
N ASP A 106 12.85 8.40 0.99
CA ASP A 106 13.74 7.78 -0.01
C ASP A 106 14.71 8.77 -0.65
N THR A 107 14.22 10.00 -0.96
CA THR A 107 15.05 11.08 -1.51
C THR A 107 16.13 11.51 -0.50
N ALA A 108 15.78 11.70 0.77
CA ALA A 108 16.71 12.10 1.81
C ALA A 108 17.78 11.03 2.10
N ARG A 109 17.37 9.78 2.21
CA ARG A 109 18.27 8.63 2.40
C ARG A 109 19.21 8.44 1.21
N SER A 110 18.69 8.60 -0.02
CA SER A 110 19.51 8.52 -1.23
C SER A 110 20.51 9.66 -1.32
N ALA A 111 20.12 10.90 -0.95
CA ALA A 111 21.02 12.05 -0.90
C ALA A 111 22.14 11.84 0.12
N ALA A 112 21.83 11.29 1.30
CA ALA A 112 22.82 10.95 2.33
C ALA A 112 23.83 9.91 1.82
N ARG A 113 23.37 8.85 1.12
CA ARG A 113 24.28 7.83 0.50
C ARG A 113 25.17 8.40 -0.58
N LEU A 114 24.75 9.43 -1.25
CA LEU A 114 25.56 10.12 -2.26
C LEU A 114 26.54 11.15 -1.65
N GLY A 115 26.59 11.28 -0.32
CA GLY A 115 27.55 12.11 0.40
C GLY A 115 27.02 13.46 0.90
N ALA A 116 25.77 13.81 0.62
CA ALA A 116 25.20 15.06 1.11
C ALA A 116 24.81 14.98 2.61
N LYS A 117 24.91 16.10 3.31
CA LYS A 117 24.22 16.29 4.59
C LYS A 117 22.72 16.44 4.30
N ALA A 118 21.92 15.41 4.55
CA ALA A 118 20.51 15.39 4.20
C ALA A 118 19.63 15.92 5.34
N ILE A 119 18.73 16.86 5.02
CA ILE A 119 17.74 17.43 5.95
C ILE A 119 16.35 17.16 5.37
N LEU A 120 15.50 16.45 6.12
CA LEU A 120 14.11 16.21 5.79
C LEU A 120 13.24 17.26 6.51
N ILE A 121 12.58 18.12 5.76
CA ILE A 121 11.77 19.23 6.27
C ILE A 121 10.29 18.84 6.17
N TYR A 122 9.63 18.76 7.32
CA TYR A 122 8.24 18.37 7.39
C TYR A 122 7.38 19.37 8.16
N ARG A 123 6.25 19.78 7.57
CA ARG A 123 5.37 20.81 8.16
C ARG A 123 4.56 20.38 9.38
N ARG A 124 4.49 19.05 9.66
CA ARG A 124 3.83 18.47 10.83
C ARG A 124 4.81 17.73 11.71
N ARG A 125 4.31 17.01 12.70
CA ARG A 125 5.12 16.16 13.58
C ARG A 125 5.51 14.87 12.88
N ARG A 126 6.58 14.23 13.35
CA ARG A 126 7.03 12.92 12.88
C ARG A 126 5.90 11.88 12.87
N GLN A 127 5.11 11.81 13.94
CA GLN A 127 3.98 10.89 14.04
C GLN A 127 2.86 11.15 13.02
N ASP A 128 2.80 12.32 12.41
CA ASP A 128 1.83 12.67 11.37
C ASP A 128 2.35 12.37 9.96
N MET A 129 3.57 11.82 9.83
CA MET A 129 4.17 11.49 8.53
C MET A 129 3.41 10.32 7.88
N PRO A 130 3.06 10.43 6.58
CA PRO A 130 2.46 9.32 5.83
C PRO A 130 3.49 8.26 5.38
N ALA A 131 4.79 8.50 5.58
CA ALA A 131 5.84 7.52 5.33
C ALA A 131 5.76 6.36 6.34
N PHE A 132 6.24 5.19 5.95
CA PHE A 132 6.35 4.06 6.86
C PHE A 132 7.28 4.43 8.04
N ALA A 133 6.82 4.20 9.27
CA ALA A 133 7.55 4.56 10.47
C ALA A 133 8.95 3.95 10.51
N GLU A 134 9.08 2.72 10.07
CA GLU A 134 10.35 1.99 9.98
C GLU A 134 11.34 2.64 8.99
N GLU A 135 10.86 3.17 7.86
CA GLU A 135 11.70 3.89 6.90
C GLU A 135 12.18 5.24 7.44
N VAL A 136 11.33 5.89 8.25
CA VAL A 136 11.71 7.13 8.95
C VAL A 136 12.78 6.84 10.00
N GLU A 137 12.64 5.76 10.79
CA GLU A 137 13.66 5.34 11.75
C GLU A 137 14.99 5.07 11.05
N MET A 138 14.97 4.29 9.97
CA MET A 138 16.19 4.00 9.20
C MET A 138 16.83 5.27 8.63
N ALA A 139 16.04 6.25 8.20
CA ALA A 139 16.57 7.54 7.76
C ALA A 139 17.34 8.27 8.87
N LEU A 140 16.78 8.28 10.09
CA LEU A 140 17.43 8.89 11.25
C LEU A 140 18.69 8.13 11.67
N GLU A 141 18.66 6.80 11.67
CA GLU A 141 19.84 5.96 11.91
C GLU A 141 20.95 6.24 10.89
N GLU A 142 20.59 6.54 9.65
CA GLU A 142 21.50 6.89 8.55
C GLU A 142 21.96 8.35 8.58
N GLY A 143 21.60 9.12 9.62
CA GLY A 143 22.07 10.48 9.82
C GLY A 143 21.29 11.56 9.08
N VAL A 144 20.11 11.24 8.54
CA VAL A 144 19.19 12.26 8.01
C VAL A 144 18.65 13.07 9.17
N GLU A 145 18.80 14.40 9.12
CA GLU A 145 18.19 15.30 10.10
C GLU A 145 16.70 15.48 9.77
N LEU A 146 15.81 15.25 10.72
CA LEU A 146 14.37 15.53 10.57
C LEU A 146 14.03 16.86 11.26
N TRP A 147 13.56 17.82 10.48
CA TRP A 147 13.08 19.11 10.96
C TRP A 147 11.55 19.14 10.92
N GLU A 148 10.96 18.86 12.06
CA GLU A 148 9.50 18.86 12.24
C GLU A 148 8.96 20.29 12.38
N LEU A 149 7.66 20.45 12.08
CA LEU A 149 6.93 21.71 12.23
C LEU A 149 7.59 22.87 11.47
N GLN A 150 8.18 22.57 10.31
CA GLN A 150 8.80 23.57 9.44
C GLN A 150 8.16 23.51 8.05
N ALA A 151 7.67 24.65 7.58
CA ALA A 151 7.10 24.77 6.24
C ALA A 151 7.91 25.79 5.42
N PRO A 152 8.33 25.48 4.19
CA PRO A 152 8.97 26.47 3.33
C PRO A 152 7.94 27.52 2.91
N VAL A 153 8.34 28.78 2.87
CA VAL A 153 7.49 29.92 2.46
C VAL A 153 8.11 30.75 1.34
N LYS A 154 9.42 30.63 1.15
CA LYS A 154 10.14 31.31 0.06
C LYS A 154 11.43 30.57 -0.25
N ILE A 155 11.81 30.54 -1.50
CA ILE A 155 13.10 30.06 -2.00
C ILE A 155 13.75 31.19 -2.80
N ALA A 156 15.04 31.43 -2.54
CA ALA A 156 15.86 32.33 -3.34
C ALA A 156 17.16 31.62 -3.73
N ALA A 157 17.74 31.97 -4.85
CA ALA A 157 19.08 31.53 -5.25
C ALA A 157 20.09 32.65 -4.89
N GLN A 158 21.16 32.29 -4.21
CA GLN A 158 22.24 33.20 -3.84
C GLN A 158 23.57 32.44 -3.79
N ASP A 159 24.58 32.96 -4.47
CA ASP A 159 25.97 32.44 -4.46
C ASP A 159 26.06 30.93 -4.85
N GLY A 160 25.20 30.47 -5.74
CA GLY A 160 25.16 29.07 -6.17
C GLY A 160 24.46 28.11 -5.21
N GLU A 161 23.84 28.63 -4.16
CA GLU A 161 23.04 27.87 -3.18
C GLU A 161 21.58 28.36 -3.15
N PHE A 162 20.70 27.55 -2.58
CA PHE A 162 19.33 27.94 -2.28
C PHE A 162 19.24 28.46 -0.84
N VAL A 163 18.66 29.65 -0.69
CA VAL A 163 18.24 30.19 0.61
C VAL A 163 16.76 29.90 0.79
N VAL A 164 16.42 29.00 1.69
CA VAL A 164 15.06 28.58 1.98
C VAL A 164 14.58 29.22 3.27
N THR A 165 13.57 30.08 3.17
CA THR A 165 12.90 30.65 4.34
C THR A 165 11.85 29.67 4.85
N LEU A 166 11.98 29.24 6.08
CA LEU A 166 11.10 28.30 6.76
C LEU A 166 10.26 29.01 7.81
N GLN A 167 8.97 28.71 7.80
CA GLN A 167 8.00 29.16 8.80
C GLN A 167 7.79 28.05 9.82
N HIS A 168 7.97 28.34 11.12
CA HIS A 168 7.61 27.39 12.17
C HIS A 168 6.08 27.22 12.23
N MET A 169 5.63 25.98 12.43
CA MET A 169 4.22 25.60 12.51
C MET A 169 3.86 25.22 13.94
N GLN A 170 2.71 25.68 14.42
CA GLN A 170 2.16 25.29 15.71
C GLN A 170 1.02 24.28 15.54
N VAL A 171 0.96 23.31 16.44
CA VAL A 171 -0.15 22.35 16.52
C VAL A 171 -1.31 23.01 17.26
N ILE A 172 -2.48 23.09 16.60
CA ILE A 172 -3.67 23.72 17.17
C ILE A 172 -4.56 22.66 17.85
N GLU A 173 -4.67 21.48 17.26
CA GLU A 173 -5.60 20.45 17.69
C GLU A 173 -4.90 19.08 17.71
N LYS A 174 -5.09 18.35 18.81
CA LYS A 174 -4.61 16.99 18.99
C LYS A 174 -5.82 16.05 18.95
N ASP A 175 -6.29 15.70 17.76
CA ASP A 175 -7.18 14.58 17.63
C ASP A 175 -6.32 13.31 17.47
N SER A 176 -6.49 12.34 18.37
CA SER A 176 -5.73 11.09 18.37
C SER A 176 -5.97 10.22 17.13
N GLN A 177 -7.08 10.46 16.42
CA GLN A 177 -7.47 9.69 15.23
C GLN A 177 -7.19 10.41 13.91
N ARG A 178 -6.79 11.68 13.92
CA ARG A 178 -6.55 12.47 12.71
C ARG A 178 -5.20 13.17 12.73
N LYS A 179 -4.66 13.45 11.53
CA LYS A 179 -3.46 14.28 11.38
C LYS A 179 -3.67 15.61 12.09
N ALA A 180 -2.71 16.03 12.93
CA ALA A 180 -2.81 17.27 13.67
C ALA A 180 -3.10 18.46 12.75
N ARG A 181 -4.03 19.33 13.17
CA ARG A 181 -4.21 20.65 12.55
C ARG A 181 -3.08 21.56 12.95
N ILE A 182 -2.50 22.26 11.99
CA ILE A 182 -1.36 23.17 12.18
C ILE A 182 -1.69 24.55 11.68
N LYS A 183 -1.08 25.57 12.30
CA LYS A 183 -1.08 26.96 11.83
C LYS A 183 0.34 27.54 11.83
N PRO A 184 0.64 28.55 10.99
CA PRO A 184 1.90 29.27 11.07
C PRO A 184 2.08 29.98 12.42
N ASP A 185 3.29 29.92 12.99
CA ASP A 185 3.72 30.82 14.05
C ASP A 185 4.38 32.04 13.42
N SER A 186 3.61 33.12 13.24
CA SER A 186 4.01 34.30 12.48
C SER A 186 5.34 34.92 12.94
N ASN A 187 5.73 34.71 14.20
CA ASN A 187 6.91 35.30 14.79
C ASN A 187 8.19 34.45 14.67
N LYS A 188 8.09 33.22 14.15
CA LYS A 188 9.20 32.28 14.09
C LYS A 188 9.50 31.86 12.66
N LYS A 189 10.36 32.62 12.00
CA LYS A 189 10.96 32.28 10.71
C LYS A 189 12.44 32.01 10.88
N LYS A 190 12.99 31.10 10.08
CA LYS A 190 14.43 30.89 9.95
C LYS A 190 14.80 30.69 8.49
N GLU A 191 16.04 30.99 8.16
CA GLU A 191 16.60 30.72 6.84
C GLU A 191 17.65 29.62 6.94
N ILE A 192 17.70 28.80 5.91
CA ILE A 192 18.75 27.81 5.73
C ILE A 192 19.36 27.96 4.34
N ARG A 193 20.66 27.70 4.24
CA ARG A 193 21.38 27.61 2.97
C ARG A 193 21.62 26.16 2.63
N VAL A 194 21.27 25.75 1.41
CA VAL A 194 21.42 24.38 0.93
C VAL A 194 21.87 24.37 -0.51
N ARG A 195 22.74 23.42 -0.85
CA ARG A 195 23.24 23.27 -2.21
C ARG A 195 22.23 22.55 -3.13
N HIS A 196 21.45 21.63 -2.54
CA HIS A 196 20.45 20.87 -3.25
C HIS A 196 19.08 20.99 -2.57
N LEU A 197 18.05 21.19 -3.38
CA LEU A 197 16.68 21.32 -2.87
C LEU A 197 15.73 20.42 -3.64
N PHE A 198 15.06 19.54 -2.91
CA PHE A 198 14.12 18.55 -3.47
C PHE A 198 12.72 18.76 -2.92
N LYS A 199 11.72 18.78 -3.79
CA LYS A 199 10.30 18.78 -3.41
C LYS A 199 9.70 17.39 -3.57
N ALA A 200 9.10 16.85 -2.51
CA ALA A 200 8.50 15.52 -2.44
C ALA A 200 7.20 15.54 -1.61
N ILE A 201 6.31 16.50 -1.93
CA ILE A 201 5.06 16.73 -1.20
C ILE A 201 3.86 15.98 -1.78
N GLY A 202 4.09 15.14 -2.77
CA GLY A 202 3.11 14.35 -3.48
C GLY A 202 3.11 14.62 -4.98
N ALA A 203 2.29 13.86 -5.69
CA ALA A 203 2.11 13.98 -7.12
C ALA A 203 0.63 13.79 -7.49
N GLU A 204 0.27 14.23 -8.69
CA GLU A 204 -1.05 14.08 -9.30
C GLU A 204 -0.93 13.47 -10.71
N ALA A 205 -2.06 13.16 -11.35
CA ALA A 205 -2.09 12.64 -12.71
C ALA A 205 -1.38 13.60 -13.68
N GLY A 206 -0.59 13.06 -14.59
CA GLY A 206 0.14 13.86 -15.57
C GLY A 206 -0.77 14.56 -16.57
N GLU A 207 -1.85 13.90 -16.94
CA GLU A 207 -2.83 14.38 -17.91
C GLU A 207 -4.25 14.32 -17.34
N THR A 208 -5.09 15.27 -17.69
CA THR A 208 -6.47 15.35 -17.18
C THR A 208 -7.34 14.16 -17.61
N TRP A 209 -7.06 13.57 -18.76
CA TRP A 209 -7.79 12.41 -19.25
C TRP A 209 -7.41 11.08 -18.56
N TYR A 210 -6.36 11.08 -17.74
CA TYR A 210 -6.05 9.95 -16.84
C TYR A 210 -6.99 9.89 -15.65
N GLU A 211 -7.66 10.99 -15.32
CA GLU A 211 -8.57 11.01 -14.18
C GLU A 211 -9.91 10.36 -14.51
N PRO A 212 -10.43 9.49 -13.64
CA PRO A 212 -11.76 8.92 -13.85
C PRO A 212 -12.83 10.00 -13.79
N PRO A 213 -13.82 10.00 -14.69
CA PRO A 213 -14.88 11.00 -14.71
C PRO A 213 -15.69 10.98 -13.42
N LYS A 214 -15.98 12.15 -12.84
CA LYS A 214 -16.69 12.28 -11.54
C LYS A 214 -18.17 11.93 -11.65
N LYS A 215 -18.83 12.40 -12.70
CA LYS A 215 -20.28 12.17 -12.95
C LYS A 215 -20.51 12.05 -14.45
N THR A 216 -20.68 10.83 -14.95
CA THR A 216 -20.95 10.55 -16.37
C THR A 216 -21.81 9.30 -16.45
N LYS A 217 -22.75 9.22 -17.41
CA LYS A 217 -23.54 8.01 -17.70
C LYS A 217 -22.58 6.86 -18.10
N GLY A 218 -22.84 5.65 -17.61
CA GLY A 218 -22.00 4.49 -17.88
C GLY A 218 -20.78 4.34 -16.97
N VAL A 219 -20.68 5.14 -15.89
CA VAL A 219 -19.62 5.00 -14.88
C VAL A 219 -20.05 4.03 -13.79
N LEU A 220 -19.27 2.98 -13.56
CA LEU A 220 -19.38 2.08 -12.43
C LEU A 220 -18.15 2.27 -11.53
N ARG A 221 -18.36 2.79 -10.30
CA ARG A 221 -17.32 2.91 -9.28
C ARG A 221 -17.30 1.67 -8.41
N LEU A 222 -16.15 1.04 -8.33
CA LEU A 222 -15.85 -0.07 -7.44
C LEU A 222 -14.86 0.40 -6.35
N SER A 223 -14.53 -0.48 -5.42
CA SER A 223 -13.65 -0.12 -4.29
C SER A 223 -12.22 0.25 -4.73
N ASN A 224 -11.68 -0.42 -5.75
CA ASN A 224 -10.29 -0.24 -6.18
C ASN A 224 -10.13 0.17 -7.65
N CYS A 225 -11.22 0.29 -8.41
CA CYS A 225 -11.17 0.73 -9.79
C CYS A 225 -12.48 1.42 -10.22
N VAL A 226 -12.41 2.12 -11.36
CA VAL A 226 -13.59 2.78 -11.95
C VAL A 226 -13.70 2.34 -13.41
N LEU A 227 -14.83 1.79 -13.79
CA LEU A 227 -15.15 1.44 -15.17
C LEU A 227 -15.98 2.56 -15.82
N LEU A 228 -15.69 2.83 -17.08
CA LEU A 228 -16.48 3.72 -17.93
C LEU A 228 -16.82 2.98 -19.22
N GLN A 229 -18.08 2.64 -19.37
CA GLN A 229 -18.62 2.02 -20.58
C GLN A 229 -19.36 3.05 -21.43
N LYS A 230 -19.01 3.16 -22.70
CA LYS A 230 -19.67 3.98 -23.71
C LYS A 230 -20.00 3.16 -24.94
N SER A 231 -21.09 3.49 -25.62
CA SER A 231 -21.39 2.87 -26.91
C SER A 231 -20.30 3.11 -27.92
N ARG A 232 -19.89 2.07 -28.65
CA ARG A 232 -18.90 2.09 -29.73
C ARG A 232 -17.47 2.49 -29.34
N GLU A 233 -17.15 2.54 -28.03
CA GLU A 233 -15.80 2.73 -27.53
C GLU A 233 -15.40 1.56 -26.64
N PRO A 234 -14.10 1.22 -26.51
CA PRO A 234 -13.67 0.22 -25.54
C PRO A 234 -14.05 0.63 -24.13
N THR A 235 -14.28 -0.33 -23.26
CA THR A 235 -14.49 -0.06 -21.84
C THR A 235 -13.20 0.49 -21.22
N LEU A 236 -13.24 1.72 -20.71
CA LEU A 236 -12.09 2.29 -19.99
C LEU A 236 -12.16 1.89 -18.53
N VAL A 237 -11.04 1.41 -17.99
CA VAL A 237 -10.89 1.08 -16.58
C VAL A 237 -9.76 1.89 -15.99
N TYR A 238 -10.05 2.66 -14.97
CA TYR A 238 -9.07 3.47 -14.23
C TYR A 238 -8.69 2.75 -12.94
N GLY A 239 -7.40 2.65 -12.65
CA GLY A 239 -6.92 1.92 -11.50
C GLY A 239 -5.60 2.42 -10.91
N GLY A 240 -5.13 1.73 -9.88
CA GLY A 240 -3.92 2.11 -9.16
C GLY A 240 -4.03 3.48 -8.50
N ASP A 241 -2.93 4.24 -8.52
CA ASP A 241 -2.84 5.57 -7.88
C ASP A 241 -3.82 6.62 -8.44
N LEU A 242 -4.42 6.37 -9.62
CA LEU A 242 -5.46 7.24 -10.18
C LEU A 242 -6.77 7.18 -9.40
N VAL A 243 -7.01 6.10 -8.67
CA VAL A 243 -8.28 5.84 -7.97
C VAL A 243 -8.07 5.67 -6.46
N ALA A 244 -6.98 5.03 -6.06
CA ALA A 244 -6.73 4.67 -4.67
C ALA A 244 -6.41 5.90 -3.80
N ASP A 245 -7.02 5.97 -2.61
CA ASP A 245 -6.66 6.97 -1.58
C ASP A 245 -5.28 6.68 -0.99
N LEU A 246 -5.00 5.40 -0.71
CA LEU A 246 -3.70 4.93 -0.26
C LEU A 246 -2.88 4.46 -1.47
N LYS A 247 -1.75 5.14 -1.70
CA LYS A 247 -0.87 4.88 -2.84
C LYS A 247 0.24 3.92 -2.44
N SER A 248 0.08 2.65 -2.78
CA SER A 248 1.08 1.61 -2.58
C SER A 248 1.02 0.56 -3.68
N VAL A 249 2.11 -0.21 -3.81
CA VAL A 249 2.18 -1.33 -4.76
C VAL A 249 1.07 -2.34 -4.52
N ALA A 250 0.79 -2.67 -3.25
CA ALA A 250 -0.27 -3.61 -2.89
C ALA A 250 -1.66 -3.12 -3.36
N HIS A 251 -1.97 -1.82 -3.20
CA HIS A 251 -3.23 -1.24 -3.67
C HIS A 251 -3.30 -1.21 -5.20
N ALA A 252 -2.18 -0.94 -5.88
CA ALA A 252 -2.13 -0.97 -7.34
C ALA A 252 -2.38 -2.38 -7.90
N VAL A 253 -1.77 -3.41 -7.30
CA VAL A 253 -2.02 -4.82 -7.65
C VAL A 253 -3.47 -5.23 -7.37
N ALA A 254 -4.02 -4.85 -6.20
CA ALA A 254 -5.42 -5.11 -5.86
C ALA A 254 -6.37 -4.44 -6.85
N SER A 255 -6.05 -3.23 -7.30
CA SER A 255 -6.82 -2.50 -8.32
C SER A 255 -6.80 -3.24 -9.67
N GLY A 256 -5.64 -3.67 -10.14
CA GLY A 256 -5.52 -4.46 -11.37
C GLY A 256 -6.29 -5.78 -11.30
N LYS A 257 -6.20 -6.50 -10.18
CA LYS A 257 -6.95 -7.73 -9.93
C LYS A 257 -8.48 -7.50 -9.97
N GLN A 258 -8.98 -6.47 -9.29
CA GLN A 258 -10.40 -6.14 -9.31
C GLN A 258 -10.86 -5.73 -10.72
N ALA A 259 -10.05 -4.97 -11.44
CA ALA A 259 -10.34 -4.56 -12.81
C ALA A 259 -10.45 -5.75 -13.75
N ALA A 260 -9.53 -6.70 -13.68
CA ALA A 260 -9.56 -7.91 -14.51
C ALA A 260 -10.82 -8.75 -14.25
N ILE A 261 -11.15 -9.02 -12.99
CA ILE A 261 -12.37 -9.75 -12.62
C ILE A 261 -13.63 -8.99 -13.08
N ALA A 262 -13.66 -7.67 -12.89
CA ALA A 262 -14.80 -6.85 -13.29
C ALA A 262 -15.01 -6.84 -14.82
N LEU A 263 -13.93 -6.83 -15.62
CA LEU A 263 -14.00 -6.92 -17.07
C LEU A 263 -14.48 -8.30 -17.53
N ASP A 264 -14.00 -9.36 -16.89
CA ASP A 264 -14.44 -10.72 -17.21
C ASP A 264 -15.94 -10.89 -16.95
N ILE A 265 -16.45 -10.43 -15.82
CA ILE A 265 -17.89 -10.42 -15.53
C ILE A 265 -18.64 -9.54 -16.54
N LEU A 266 -18.13 -8.36 -16.84
CA LEU A 266 -18.77 -7.45 -17.80
C LEU A 266 -18.96 -8.09 -19.17
N PHE A 267 -17.96 -8.79 -19.67
CA PHE A 267 -18.00 -9.41 -20.99
C PHE A 267 -18.87 -10.66 -21.06
N HIS A 268 -19.01 -11.40 -19.96
CA HIS A 268 -19.81 -12.63 -19.92
C HIS A 268 -21.25 -12.41 -19.44
N GLU A 269 -21.46 -11.52 -18.45
CA GLU A 269 -22.73 -11.38 -17.75
C GLU A 269 -23.33 -9.96 -17.86
N GLY A 270 -22.57 -8.98 -18.33
CA GLY A 270 -22.99 -7.59 -18.49
C GLY A 270 -22.69 -6.70 -17.26
N LEU A 271 -22.90 -5.38 -17.44
CA LEU A 271 -22.51 -4.36 -16.46
C LEU A 271 -23.23 -4.50 -15.11
N ASP A 272 -24.52 -4.87 -15.15
CA ASP A 272 -25.35 -4.97 -13.94
C ASP A 272 -24.93 -6.13 -13.03
N ALA A 273 -24.32 -7.17 -13.60
CA ALA A 273 -23.81 -8.32 -12.85
C ALA A 273 -22.49 -8.04 -12.12
N VAL A 274 -21.71 -7.04 -12.55
CA VAL A 274 -20.37 -6.79 -12.01
C VAL A 274 -20.37 -6.61 -10.50
N ARG A 275 -21.20 -5.74 -9.98
CA ARG A 275 -21.22 -5.44 -8.52
C ARG A 275 -21.71 -6.62 -7.69
N PRO A 276 -22.84 -7.28 -7.99
CA PRO A 276 -23.28 -8.46 -7.22
C PRO A 276 -22.25 -9.59 -7.22
N ARG A 277 -21.67 -9.89 -8.38
CA ARG A 277 -20.67 -10.97 -8.51
C ARG A 277 -19.39 -10.69 -7.74
N LEU A 278 -18.89 -9.44 -7.78
CA LEU A 278 -17.73 -9.03 -6.97
C LEU A 278 -17.98 -9.16 -5.47
N GLN A 279 -19.20 -8.90 -5.01
CA GLN A 279 -19.57 -9.04 -3.59
C GLN A 279 -19.43 -10.48 -3.11
N THR A 280 -19.75 -11.48 -3.94
CA THR A 280 -19.58 -12.90 -3.57
C THR A 280 -18.12 -13.33 -3.45
N CYS A 281 -17.19 -12.52 -3.95
CA CYS A 281 -15.75 -12.80 -3.91
C CYS A 281 -15.01 -12.02 -2.83
N LEU A 282 -15.72 -11.22 -2.02
CA LEU A 282 -15.11 -10.44 -0.93
C LEU A 282 -14.58 -11.37 0.18
N VAL A 283 -13.49 -10.94 0.79
CA VAL A 283 -12.88 -11.60 1.95
C VAL A 283 -12.81 -10.59 3.09
N GLY A 284 -13.49 -10.90 4.19
CA GLY A 284 -13.65 -10.00 5.33
C GLY A 284 -14.56 -8.81 5.01
N GLU A 285 -14.49 -7.78 5.86
CA GLU A 285 -15.34 -6.59 5.76
C GLU A 285 -14.79 -5.51 4.80
N GLY A 286 -13.57 -5.68 4.33
CA GLY A 286 -12.87 -4.72 3.47
C GLY A 286 -13.07 -4.97 1.98
N PRO A 287 -12.39 -4.19 1.14
CA PRO A 287 -12.50 -4.28 -0.33
C PRO A 287 -11.67 -5.42 -0.94
N SER A 288 -11.15 -6.33 -0.13
CA SER A 288 -10.29 -7.42 -0.59
C SER A 288 -11.09 -8.49 -1.33
N ILE A 289 -10.61 -8.88 -2.52
CA ILE A 289 -11.25 -9.87 -3.38
C ILE A 289 -10.36 -11.09 -3.51
N SER A 290 -10.94 -12.28 -3.40
CA SER A 290 -10.28 -13.55 -3.67
C SER A 290 -10.48 -13.96 -5.13
N LEU A 291 -9.39 -14.05 -5.88
CA LEU A 291 -9.41 -14.61 -7.23
C LEU A 291 -9.79 -16.10 -7.18
N GLU A 292 -9.28 -16.84 -6.19
CA GLU A 292 -9.60 -18.26 -6.03
C GLU A 292 -11.10 -18.49 -5.79
N THR A 293 -11.75 -17.62 -5.00
CA THR A 293 -13.21 -17.67 -4.81
C THR A 293 -13.94 -17.36 -6.12
N TYR A 294 -13.46 -16.37 -6.88
CA TYR A 294 -14.02 -16.04 -8.18
C TYR A 294 -13.95 -17.21 -9.16
N MET A 295 -12.83 -17.92 -9.19
CA MET A 295 -12.60 -19.10 -10.05
C MET A 295 -13.27 -20.37 -9.54
N GLY A 296 -14.05 -20.32 -8.46
CA GLY A 296 -14.73 -21.50 -7.89
C GLY A 296 -13.80 -22.50 -7.19
N GLY A 297 -12.61 -22.07 -6.80
CA GLY A 297 -11.63 -22.91 -6.09
C GLY A 297 -12.04 -23.27 -4.65
N PRO A 298 -11.29 -24.14 -3.95
CA PRO A 298 -11.62 -24.65 -2.61
C PRO A 298 -11.86 -23.58 -1.56
N ARG A 299 -11.29 -22.39 -1.72
CA ARG A 299 -11.49 -21.26 -0.82
C ARG A 299 -12.93 -20.73 -0.80
N SER A 300 -13.68 -20.91 -1.89
CA SER A 300 -15.07 -20.51 -1.96
C SER A 300 -15.96 -21.25 -0.93
N GLN A 301 -15.52 -22.42 -0.48
CA GLN A 301 -16.21 -23.24 0.51
C GLN A 301 -15.79 -22.93 1.94
N ARG A 302 -14.83 -22.01 2.16
CA ARG A 302 -14.36 -21.62 3.48
C ARG A 302 -15.10 -20.39 3.99
N ASN A 303 -15.14 -20.23 5.32
CA ASN A 303 -15.59 -19.01 5.94
C ASN A 303 -14.74 -17.83 5.40
N GLN A 304 -15.39 -16.83 4.85
CA GLN A 304 -14.75 -15.63 4.31
C GLN A 304 -14.47 -14.57 5.39
N LYS A 305 -14.92 -14.79 6.63
CA LYS A 305 -14.64 -13.89 7.75
C LYS A 305 -13.14 -13.87 8.05
N ILE A 306 -12.58 -12.69 8.21
CA ILE A 306 -11.23 -12.49 8.74
C ILE A 306 -11.34 -12.45 10.26
N VAL A 307 -10.66 -13.37 10.94
CA VAL A 307 -10.61 -13.41 12.40
C VAL A 307 -9.82 -12.22 12.92
N SER A 308 -10.43 -11.41 13.76
CA SER A 308 -9.78 -10.32 14.47
C SER A 308 -8.91 -10.85 15.61
N TYR A 309 -7.85 -10.11 15.99
CA TYR A 309 -7.03 -10.46 17.16
C TYR A 309 -7.86 -10.57 18.44
N HIS A 310 -8.89 -9.75 18.59
CA HIS A 310 -9.80 -9.76 19.76
C HIS A 310 -10.70 -11.00 19.83
N ASP A 311 -10.88 -11.71 18.70
CA ASP A 311 -11.67 -12.94 18.64
C ASP A 311 -10.84 -14.19 18.99
N LEU A 312 -9.54 -14.05 19.24
CA LEU A 312 -8.64 -15.13 19.58
C LEU A 312 -8.60 -15.35 21.09
N ASN A 313 -8.65 -16.60 21.52
CA ASN A 313 -8.31 -16.97 22.88
C ASN A 313 -6.78 -17.05 23.01
N THR A 314 -6.16 -15.92 23.33
CA THR A 314 -4.69 -15.81 23.41
C THR A 314 -4.08 -16.55 24.59
N ASP A 315 -4.86 -16.89 25.64
CA ASP A 315 -4.37 -17.58 26.81
C ASP A 315 -3.93 -19.03 26.52
N TYR A 316 -4.39 -19.57 25.39
CA TYR A 316 -3.94 -20.87 24.89
C TYR A 316 -2.50 -20.87 24.40
N PHE A 317 -1.99 -19.72 23.94
CA PHE A 317 -0.69 -19.60 23.28
C PHE A 317 0.38 -19.09 24.24
N GLN A 318 1.58 -19.66 24.15
CA GLN A 318 2.73 -19.09 24.83
C GLN A 318 3.24 -17.84 24.11
N PHE A 319 3.57 -16.82 24.87
CA PHE A 319 4.19 -15.62 24.30
C PHE A 319 5.53 -15.95 23.65
N ALA A 320 5.70 -15.55 22.40
CA ALA A 320 6.96 -15.63 21.69
C ALA A 320 7.26 -14.28 21.00
N PRO A 321 8.45 -13.68 21.21
CA PRO A 321 8.80 -12.42 20.59
C PRO A 321 8.94 -12.58 19.08
N MET A 322 8.58 -11.54 18.34
CA MET A 322 8.82 -11.44 16.90
C MET A 322 10.32 -11.52 16.62
N ILE A 323 10.72 -12.22 15.55
CA ILE A 323 12.10 -12.22 15.12
C ILE A 323 12.52 -10.83 14.64
N THR A 324 13.77 -10.48 14.85
CA THR A 324 14.36 -9.30 14.23
C THR A 324 14.94 -9.69 12.88
N GLN A 325 14.45 -9.06 11.80
CA GLN A 325 15.04 -9.28 10.48
C GLN A 325 16.46 -8.75 10.45
N PRO A 326 17.45 -9.55 9.98
CA PRO A 326 18.80 -9.07 9.81
C PRO A 326 18.89 -7.91 8.84
N ARG A 327 19.75 -6.94 9.12
CA ARG A 327 19.97 -5.76 8.28
C ARG A 327 21.46 -5.52 8.09
N LEU A 328 21.82 -4.89 6.97
CA LEU A 328 23.16 -4.36 6.76
C LEU A 328 23.55 -3.42 7.90
N LEU A 329 24.79 -3.48 8.34
CA LEU A 329 25.32 -2.55 9.31
C LEU A 329 25.25 -1.11 8.77
N ARG A 330 25.15 -0.14 9.68
CA ARG A 330 25.00 1.28 9.31
C ARG A 330 26.11 1.74 8.37
N GLU A 331 27.35 1.37 8.67
CA GLU A 331 28.53 1.73 7.90
C GLU A 331 28.49 1.18 6.47
N GLU A 332 27.97 -0.04 6.29
CA GLU A 332 27.82 -0.69 4.99
C GLU A 332 26.73 -0.03 4.13
N ARG A 333 25.69 0.54 4.77
CA ARG A 333 24.60 1.21 4.07
C ARG A 333 25.04 2.45 3.31
N PHE A 334 26.10 3.14 3.75
CA PHE A 334 26.64 4.33 3.08
C PHE A 334 27.59 4.00 1.92
N GLN A 335 28.06 2.76 1.84
CA GLN A 335 29.03 2.35 0.82
C GLN A 335 28.37 1.86 -0.47
N SER A 336 27.05 1.61 -0.43
CA SER A 336 26.34 1.03 -1.58
C SER A 336 24.85 1.28 -1.53
N PHE A 337 24.17 0.99 -2.65
CA PHE A 337 22.72 0.88 -2.74
C PHE A 337 22.23 -0.58 -2.63
N ALA A 338 23.03 -1.46 -1.99
CA ALA A 338 22.64 -2.85 -1.74
C ALA A 338 21.39 -2.93 -0.84
N GLU A 339 20.65 -4.03 -0.98
CA GLU A 339 19.45 -4.29 -0.19
C GLU A 339 19.77 -4.28 1.31
N ILE A 340 19.02 -3.48 2.08
CA ILE A 340 19.28 -3.31 3.51
C ILE A 340 18.72 -4.48 4.31
N ASN A 341 17.49 -4.88 4.02
CA ASN A 341 16.83 -5.97 4.72
C ASN A 341 17.35 -7.30 4.17
N LEU A 342 18.19 -7.96 4.95
CA LEU A 342 18.78 -9.24 4.55
C LEU A 342 17.75 -10.37 4.62
N LYS A 343 17.99 -11.42 3.85
CA LYS A 343 17.16 -12.62 3.88
C LYS A 343 17.19 -13.27 5.26
N ILE A 344 16.03 -13.70 5.73
CA ILE A 344 15.94 -14.54 6.92
C ILE A 344 16.35 -15.98 6.56
N GLY A 345 17.23 -16.57 7.35
CA GLY A 345 17.60 -17.99 7.21
C GLY A 345 16.44 -18.92 7.61
N ALA A 346 16.52 -20.18 7.20
CA ALA A 346 15.46 -21.17 7.43
C ALA A 346 15.08 -21.30 8.91
N SER A 347 16.04 -21.28 9.82
CA SER A 347 15.77 -21.38 11.27
C SER A 347 14.95 -20.19 11.81
N LEU A 348 15.25 -18.96 11.36
CA LEU A 348 14.47 -17.78 11.76
C LEU A 348 13.07 -17.81 11.12
N ALA A 349 12.97 -18.25 9.87
CA ALA A 349 11.69 -18.39 9.18
C ALA A 349 10.78 -19.42 9.88
N ILE A 350 11.34 -20.56 10.32
CA ILE A 350 10.59 -21.58 11.06
C ILE A 350 10.10 -21.01 12.41
N ARG A 351 11.00 -20.37 13.17
CA ARG A 351 10.63 -19.74 14.46
C ARG A 351 9.52 -18.70 14.30
N GLU A 352 9.54 -17.91 13.24
CA GLU A 352 8.49 -16.93 13.00
C GLU A 352 7.18 -17.60 12.54
N ALA A 353 7.26 -18.66 11.75
CA ALA A 353 6.10 -19.44 11.34
C ALA A 353 5.41 -20.15 12.52
N GLU A 354 6.17 -20.61 13.54
CA GLU A 354 5.66 -21.23 14.75
C GLU A 354 4.81 -20.25 15.60
N ARG A 355 5.04 -18.94 15.48
CA ARG A 355 4.23 -17.90 16.13
C ARG A 355 2.86 -17.68 15.47
N CYS A 356 2.62 -18.27 14.30
CA CYS A 356 1.37 -18.08 13.57
C CYS A 356 0.21 -18.76 14.29
N PHE A 357 -0.83 -18.00 14.62
CA PHE A 357 -2.06 -18.52 15.22
C PHE A 357 -2.87 -19.41 14.28
N ASN A 358 -2.65 -19.33 12.95
CA ASN A 358 -3.49 -19.99 11.93
C ASN A 358 -4.99 -19.71 12.15
N CYS A 359 -5.35 -18.45 12.34
CA CYS A 359 -6.69 -17.99 12.68
C CYS A 359 -7.76 -18.56 11.74
N GLY A 360 -8.90 -18.97 12.31
CA GLY A 360 -10.02 -19.56 11.56
C GLY A 360 -9.81 -21.01 11.14
N LEU A 361 -8.64 -21.62 11.41
CA LEU A 361 -8.36 -23.00 11.04
C LEU A 361 -8.31 -23.91 12.28
N CYS A 362 -9.05 -25.00 12.26
CA CYS A 362 -9.02 -25.99 13.33
C CYS A 362 -7.62 -26.62 13.46
N ASN A 363 -7.05 -26.61 14.68
CA ASN A 363 -5.77 -27.24 15.03
C ASN A 363 -5.91 -28.55 15.79
N GLN A 364 -7.13 -29.07 15.93
CA GLN A 364 -7.43 -30.32 16.60
C GLN A 364 -7.08 -30.34 18.12
N CYS A 365 -7.13 -29.19 18.78
CA CYS A 365 -6.87 -29.09 20.23
C CYS A 365 -8.00 -29.69 21.07
N ASP A 366 -9.18 -29.89 20.46
CA ASP A 366 -10.40 -30.47 21.08
C ASP A 366 -11.00 -29.67 22.25
N ASN A 367 -10.56 -28.45 22.51
CA ASN A 367 -11.16 -27.59 23.53
C ASN A 367 -12.68 -27.47 23.35
N CYS A 368 -13.15 -27.32 22.13
CA CYS A 368 -14.58 -27.23 21.83
C CYS A 368 -15.36 -28.47 22.25
N GLN A 369 -14.76 -29.66 22.24
CA GLN A 369 -15.36 -30.91 22.72
C GLN A 369 -15.21 -31.02 24.23
N LEU A 370 -14.03 -30.76 24.79
CA LEU A 370 -13.72 -30.89 26.21
C LEU A 370 -14.55 -29.95 27.09
N PHE A 371 -14.76 -28.73 26.64
CA PHE A 371 -15.53 -27.71 27.35
C PHE A 371 -17.04 -27.76 27.05
N CYS A 372 -17.50 -28.65 26.14
CA CYS A 372 -18.90 -28.75 25.82
C CYS A 372 -19.64 -29.54 26.93
N PRO A 373 -20.54 -28.91 27.71
CA PRO A 373 -21.24 -29.57 28.80
C PRO A 373 -22.17 -30.71 28.32
N GLU A 374 -22.67 -30.60 27.09
CA GLU A 374 -23.58 -31.58 26.49
C GLU A 374 -22.86 -32.60 25.60
N ILE A 375 -21.54 -32.52 25.46
CA ILE A 375 -20.69 -33.33 24.56
C ILE A 375 -21.24 -33.33 23.11
N ALA A 376 -21.83 -32.21 22.71
CA ALA A 376 -22.48 -32.07 21.42
C ALA A 376 -21.51 -31.84 20.26
N VAL A 377 -20.22 -31.56 20.54
CA VAL A 377 -19.19 -31.40 19.51
C VAL A 377 -18.56 -32.75 19.19
N ILE A 378 -18.75 -33.24 17.99
CA ILE A 378 -18.33 -34.56 17.54
C ILE A 378 -17.19 -34.45 16.54
N ARG A 379 -16.19 -35.32 16.63
CA ARG A 379 -15.11 -35.46 15.64
C ARG A 379 -15.60 -36.19 14.42
N ASP A 380 -15.29 -35.67 13.26
CA ASP A 380 -15.55 -36.36 12.00
C ASP A 380 -14.44 -37.35 11.66
N ASN A 381 -14.70 -38.21 10.69
CA ASN A 381 -13.67 -39.08 10.10
C ASN A 381 -12.55 -38.27 9.42
N ASN A 382 -12.85 -37.06 8.94
CA ASN A 382 -11.82 -36.10 8.50
C ASN A 382 -11.10 -35.55 9.74
N PRO A 383 -9.76 -35.66 9.86
CA PRO A 383 -9.02 -35.23 11.05
C PRO A 383 -9.30 -33.80 11.51
N ARG A 384 -9.59 -32.87 10.59
CA ARG A 384 -9.91 -31.47 10.89
C ARG A 384 -11.39 -31.16 10.99
N GLY A 385 -12.25 -32.13 10.68
CA GLY A 385 -13.70 -31.95 10.73
C GLY A 385 -14.21 -32.02 12.16
N ARG A 386 -15.14 -31.14 12.47
CA ARG A 386 -15.97 -31.16 13.68
C ARG A 386 -17.38 -30.75 13.27
N HIS A 387 -18.37 -31.45 13.78
CA HIS A 387 -19.77 -31.04 13.62
C HIS A 387 -20.47 -30.94 14.97
N ILE A 388 -21.56 -30.21 14.98
CA ILE A 388 -22.40 -30.03 16.17
C ILE A 388 -23.59 -30.95 16.04
N ASN A 389 -23.79 -31.81 17.08
CA ASN A 389 -25.02 -32.53 17.20
C ASN A 389 -26.08 -31.62 17.82
N TYR A 390 -26.97 -31.13 16.96
CA TYR A 390 -27.99 -30.16 17.34
C TYR A 390 -29.10 -30.74 18.23
N ASP A 391 -29.23 -32.08 18.32
CA ASP A 391 -30.17 -32.69 19.24
C ASP A 391 -29.81 -32.45 20.72
N TYR A 392 -28.53 -32.24 20.99
CA TYR A 392 -28.01 -32.03 22.34
C TYR A 392 -27.48 -30.59 22.56
N CYS A 393 -27.14 -29.87 21.50
CA CYS A 393 -26.57 -28.55 21.60
C CYS A 393 -27.56 -27.55 22.19
N LYS A 394 -27.13 -26.80 23.22
CA LYS A 394 -27.92 -25.72 23.86
C LYS A 394 -27.60 -24.31 23.33
N GLY A 395 -26.70 -24.17 22.35
CA GLY A 395 -26.31 -22.88 21.83
C GLY A 395 -25.55 -21.99 22.84
N CYS A 396 -24.88 -22.58 23.84
CA CYS A 396 -24.24 -21.81 24.92
C CYS A 396 -23.00 -21.03 24.52
N GLY A 397 -22.41 -21.30 23.33
CA GLY A 397 -21.25 -20.59 22.81
C GLY A 397 -19.89 -20.96 23.43
N LEU A 398 -19.81 -21.82 24.43
CA LEU A 398 -18.53 -22.19 25.06
C LEU A 398 -17.51 -22.74 24.08
N CYS A 399 -17.93 -23.55 23.11
CA CYS A 399 -17.04 -24.06 22.05
C CYS A 399 -16.44 -22.96 21.18
N VAL A 400 -17.12 -21.83 21.04
CA VAL A 400 -16.62 -20.66 20.30
C VAL A 400 -15.59 -19.90 21.14
N VAL A 401 -15.91 -19.64 22.42
CA VAL A 401 -15.03 -18.90 23.35
C VAL A 401 -13.73 -19.67 23.61
N GLU A 402 -13.83 -20.97 23.77
CA GLU A 402 -12.68 -21.85 24.06
C GLU A 402 -11.88 -22.22 22.80
N CYS A 403 -12.35 -21.86 21.62
CA CYS A 403 -11.59 -22.10 20.40
C CYS A 403 -10.41 -21.11 20.28
N PRO A 404 -9.15 -21.57 20.44
CA PRO A 404 -8.01 -20.64 20.45
C PRO A 404 -7.82 -19.88 19.14
N ARG A 405 -8.36 -20.39 18.05
CA ARG A 405 -8.17 -19.85 16.69
C ARG A 405 -9.43 -19.26 16.06
N ASN A 406 -10.52 -19.17 16.81
CA ASN A 406 -11.83 -18.76 16.29
C ASN A 406 -12.22 -19.54 15.01
N ALA A 407 -12.04 -20.87 15.04
CA ALA A 407 -12.41 -21.75 13.94
C ALA A 407 -13.90 -22.17 14.01
N MET A 408 -14.60 -21.77 15.08
CA MET A 408 -16.03 -21.96 15.29
C MET A 408 -16.69 -20.60 15.49
N ILE A 409 -17.88 -20.41 14.94
CA ILE A 409 -18.68 -19.19 15.08
C ILE A 409 -20.05 -19.53 15.65
N LEU A 410 -20.64 -18.56 16.34
CA LEU A 410 -22.03 -18.63 16.78
C LEU A 410 -22.83 -17.69 15.88
N GLU A 411 -23.86 -18.22 15.25
CA GLU A 411 -24.77 -17.48 14.39
C GLU A 411 -26.20 -17.61 14.92
N GLU A 412 -27.01 -16.57 14.74
CA GLU A 412 -28.44 -16.66 15.06
C GLU A 412 -29.12 -17.61 14.07
N GLU A 413 -29.90 -18.53 14.59
CA GLU A 413 -30.73 -19.42 13.79
C GLU A 413 -31.85 -18.59 13.16
N LEU A 414 -31.83 -18.44 11.84
CA LEU A 414 -32.96 -17.86 11.12
C LEU A 414 -34.11 -18.88 11.24
N LEU A 415 -35.13 -18.54 12.02
CA LEU A 415 -36.38 -19.30 12.06
C LEU A 415 -36.93 -19.33 10.64
N CYS A 416 -36.79 -20.45 9.95
CA CYS A 416 -37.55 -20.67 8.74
C CYS A 416 -39.02 -20.66 9.13
N ASP A 417 -39.77 -19.69 8.63
CA ASP A 417 -41.24 -19.72 8.67
C ASP A 417 -41.68 -21.09 8.12
N ARG A 418 -42.09 -21.97 9.02
CA ARG A 418 -42.78 -23.20 8.64
C ARG A 418 -44.19 -22.77 8.20
N SER A 419 -44.29 -22.41 6.91
CA SER A 419 -45.57 -22.30 6.22
C SER A 419 -46.02 -23.67 5.68
#